data_2e8116635752bf98d83dee45a41fa724
#
_entry.id   2e8116635752bf98d83dee45a41fa724
#
_cell.length_a   1.000
_cell.length_b   1.000
_cell.length_c   1.000
_cell.angle_alpha   90.00
_cell.angle_beta   90.00
_cell.angle_gamma   90.00
#
_symmetry.space_group_name_H-M   'P 1'
#
loop_
_entity.id
_entity.type
_entity.pdbx_description
1 polymer ?
#
loop_
_entity_poly.entity_id
_entity_poly.type
_entity_poly.pdbx_seq_one_letter_code
_entity_poly.pdbx_strand_id
1 'polypeptide(L)'
;WIATKIVHLNMKRMRKYLLIPLSAAMVACGQHVWYDLSGYSDTAIYYGGDIVTVDDGRPEAEAVLVGDGRIVAVGGKRELMRSRRPDTKLVDLKGMTMLPGFIDSHSHISSVTKFPDFSPAEGVTSVETLVEYGRREFDAWYDRSVAEGTYEPGDWFIGNGYDNTVFPGAEGPTADDLDRISEEVPVCIIHMSNHVAVVNNRALELMGYSPGSPLVREYAALLGRYPDGRLNGLLEEEAYFRLYYDPNVLMDNAVTNAPSEEDVLRHAMRVYASHGITTAQDGAGSNIAASVRTIVEQGDSLIIDINSYGDLGSMSVPSREAVYRDGLRRAGVKLFLDGSPQAKTAWLLEPYYVVPAGKGADYDGFPQMTDDELYSQLAECLRKGYQVIAHTNGSAAIGQFLDQYARAKLVTAAEEGMKPVLIHAQTITEEQLDRAEELGVDVSFFNDHTYYWGDYYLTSILGPELGRRISPLRTALERKGLNITIHQDSPVVPPDMLFSIYNAVNRITRSGQPIGPEYAVTPMEALRMVTVNGARQYGQEDDRGSITPGKIADFVILDRNPLKVPGTEIKDIAVVRTVKRGRVIYPAGGAD
;
A
#
# COMPACT_ATOMS: atom_id res chain seq x y z
N TRP A 1 -3.98 25.30 44.47
CA TRP A 1 -4.01 25.67 43.01
C TRP A 1 -3.41 24.56 42.14
N ILE A 2 -2.37 23.85 42.56
CA ILE A 2 -1.74 22.77 41.79
C ILE A 2 -2.57 21.47 41.88
N ALA A 3 -3.20 21.19 43.02
CA ALA A 3 -4.03 19.99 43.22
C ALA A 3 -5.32 19.98 42.39
N THR A 4 -5.90 21.15 42.09
CA THR A 4 -7.15 21.26 41.32
C THR A 4 -6.97 21.09 39.79
N LYS A 5 -5.75 21.35 39.27
CA LYS A 5 -5.44 21.12 37.84
C LYS A 5 -5.15 19.64 37.53
N ILE A 6 -4.58 18.89 38.45
CA ILE A 6 -4.27 17.46 38.27
C ILE A 6 -5.56 16.62 38.23
N VAL A 7 -6.55 16.98 39.03
CA VAL A 7 -7.87 16.30 39.02
C VAL A 7 -8.66 16.58 37.75
N HIS A 8 -8.52 17.77 37.12
CA HIS A 8 -9.23 18.09 35.87
C HIS A 8 -8.60 17.43 34.61
N LEU A 9 -7.29 17.18 34.58
CA LEU A 9 -6.64 16.46 33.48
C LEU A 9 -6.98 14.97 33.50
N ASN A 10 -7.06 14.36 34.67
CA ASN A 10 -7.45 12.94 34.77
C ASN A 10 -8.93 12.68 34.45
N MET A 11 -9.81 13.62 34.72
CA MET A 11 -11.24 13.47 34.36
C MET A 11 -11.53 13.62 32.86
N LYS A 12 -10.74 14.37 32.10
CA LYS A 12 -10.88 14.44 30.61
C LYS A 12 -10.37 13.17 29.93
N ARG A 13 -9.36 12.50 30.47
CA ARG A 13 -8.91 11.19 29.96
C ARG A 13 -9.91 10.06 30.25
N MET A 14 -10.61 10.09 31.37
CA MET A 14 -11.64 9.08 31.71
C MET A 14 -12.93 9.21 30.90
N ARG A 15 -13.27 10.37 30.32
CA ARG A 15 -14.51 10.54 29.55
C ARG A 15 -14.49 9.96 28.13
N LYS A 16 -13.31 9.64 27.58
CA LYS A 16 -13.20 8.97 26.26
C LYS A 16 -13.42 7.44 26.31
N TYR A 17 -13.38 6.84 27.51
CA TYR A 17 -13.53 5.39 27.72
C TYR A 17 -14.83 4.98 28.41
N LEU A 18 -15.79 5.89 28.59
CA LEU A 18 -17.03 5.64 29.35
C LEU A 18 -18.27 5.49 28.46
N LEU A 19 -18.10 4.92 27.25
CA LEU A 19 -19.21 4.44 26.41
C LEU A 19 -18.94 3.00 25.90
N ILE A 20 -18.19 2.21 26.65
CA ILE A 20 -18.37 0.76 26.61
C ILE A 20 -19.53 0.50 27.57
N PRO A 21 -20.65 -0.11 27.12
CA PRO A 21 -21.62 -0.56 28.09
C PRO A 21 -20.91 -1.51 29.06
N LEU A 22 -20.82 -1.12 30.33
CA LEU A 22 -20.35 -1.95 31.44
C LEU A 22 -21.35 -3.08 31.66
N SER A 23 -21.54 -3.96 30.67
CA SER A 23 -22.43 -5.12 30.75
C SER A 23 -21.69 -6.45 30.68
N ALA A 24 -20.35 -6.44 30.68
CA ALA A 24 -19.57 -7.64 31.01
C ALA A 24 -19.30 -7.66 32.51
N ALA A 25 -20.35 -7.77 33.36
CA ALA A 25 -20.16 -8.10 34.75
C ALA A 25 -19.62 -9.52 34.83
N MET A 26 -18.30 -9.67 35.10
CA MET A 26 -17.73 -10.96 35.50
C MET A 26 -18.32 -11.37 36.84
N VAL A 27 -19.32 -12.23 36.85
CA VAL A 27 -19.75 -12.92 38.04
C VAL A 27 -18.84 -14.15 38.22
N ALA A 28 -17.74 -13.97 38.90
CA ALA A 28 -16.87 -15.08 39.31
C ALA A 28 -17.54 -15.82 40.46
N CYS A 29 -18.30 -16.85 40.16
CA CYS A 29 -18.72 -17.85 41.12
C CYS A 29 -18.09 -19.18 40.69
N GLY A 30 -17.00 -19.56 41.33
CA GLY A 30 -16.30 -20.85 41.25
C GLY A 30 -16.18 -21.46 39.83
N GLN A 31 -15.09 -21.19 39.13
CA GLN A 31 -14.61 -21.86 37.88
C GLN A 31 -15.38 -21.66 36.56
N HIS A 32 -16.42 -20.83 36.46
CA HIS A 32 -17.13 -20.61 35.21
C HIS A 32 -17.27 -19.12 34.91
N VAL A 33 -16.67 -18.66 33.81
CA VAL A 33 -16.90 -17.31 33.26
C VAL A 33 -18.17 -17.35 32.43
N TRP A 34 -19.08 -16.38 32.66
CA TRP A 34 -20.30 -16.16 31.88
C TRP A 34 -20.28 -14.75 31.33
N TYR A 35 -20.47 -14.60 30.02
CA TYR A 35 -20.54 -13.30 29.37
C TYR A 35 -22.01 -12.89 29.21
N ASP A 36 -22.38 -11.74 29.76
CA ASP A 36 -23.72 -11.18 29.57
C ASP A 36 -23.82 -10.55 28.18
N LEU A 37 -24.67 -11.10 27.33
CA LEU A 37 -24.91 -10.64 25.97
C LEU A 37 -26.20 -9.83 25.81
N SER A 38 -26.89 -9.47 26.90
CA SER A 38 -28.19 -8.75 26.85
C SER A 38 -28.09 -7.36 26.20
N GLY A 39 -26.89 -6.75 26.22
CA GLY A 39 -26.62 -5.44 25.62
C GLY A 39 -26.27 -5.46 24.13
N TYR A 40 -26.16 -6.63 23.51
CA TYR A 40 -25.77 -6.76 22.09
C TYR A 40 -26.98 -7.10 21.22
N SER A 41 -27.10 -6.43 20.05
CA SER A 41 -28.19 -6.68 19.09
C SER A 41 -27.85 -7.83 18.13
N ASP A 42 -26.56 -8.00 17.75
CA ASP A 42 -26.08 -9.08 16.88
C ASP A 42 -24.90 -9.80 17.55
N THR A 43 -24.97 -11.13 17.64
CA THR A 43 -23.92 -11.93 18.27
C THR A 43 -23.55 -13.15 17.43
N ALA A 44 -22.22 -13.46 17.40
CA ALA A 44 -21.70 -14.63 16.71
C ALA A 44 -20.59 -15.31 17.50
N ILE A 45 -20.49 -16.64 17.38
CA ILE A 45 -19.36 -17.41 17.92
C ILE A 45 -18.67 -18.14 16.76
N TYR A 46 -17.41 -17.80 16.51
CA TYR A 46 -16.52 -18.48 15.58
C TYR A 46 -15.78 -19.61 16.30
N TYR A 47 -15.72 -20.81 15.72
CA TYR A 47 -15.11 -21.99 16.34
C TYR A 47 -14.79 -23.08 15.29
N GLY A 48 -14.09 -24.15 15.69
CA GLY A 48 -13.96 -25.38 14.88
C GLY A 48 -12.88 -25.30 13.81
N GLY A 49 -11.88 -24.45 13.99
CA GLY A 49 -10.70 -24.33 13.16
C GLY A 49 -9.52 -23.79 13.95
N ASP A 50 -8.43 -23.48 13.28
CA ASP A 50 -7.28 -22.78 13.87
C ASP A 50 -7.61 -21.30 14.03
N ILE A 51 -7.50 -20.76 15.24
CA ILE A 51 -7.67 -19.33 15.51
C ILE A 51 -6.34 -18.77 16.01
N VAL A 52 -5.62 -18.07 15.13
CA VAL A 52 -4.37 -17.40 15.44
C VAL A 52 -4.67 -15.94 15.78
N THR A 53 -4.46 -15.55 17.02
CA THR A 53 -4.93 -14.26 17.53
C THR A 53 -3.98 -13.09 17.23
N VAL A 54 -2.70 -13.35 17.00
CA VAL A 54 -1.62 -12.35 16.92
C VAL A 54 -1.54 -11.51 18.22
N ASP A 55 -1.93 -12.09 19.34
CA ASP A 55 -1.83 -11.53 20.68
C ASP A 55 -0.83 -12.37 21.49
N ASP A 56 0.25 -11.74 21.99
CA ASP A 56 1.30 -12.43 22.76
C ASP A 56 0.78 -13.08 24.04
N GLY A 57 -0.25 -12.48 24.64
CA GLY A 57 -0.87 -13.02 25.86
C GLY A 57 -1.72 -14.27 25.62
N ARG A 58 -2.17 -14.47 24.39
CA ARG A 58 -2.99 -15.62 23.98
C ARG A 58 -2.84 -15.88 22.49
N PRO A 59 -1.76 -16.49 22.03
CA PRO A 59 -1.46 -16.64 20.59
C PRO A 59 -2.47 -17.49 19.82
N GLU A 60 -3.21 -18.38 20.48
CA GLU A 60 -4.23 -19.25 19.89
C GLU A 60 -5.50 -19.30 20.74
N ALA A 61 -6.64 -19.63 20.11
CA ALA A 61 -7.91 -19.81 20.78
C ALA A 61 -8.75 -20.92 20.12
N GLU A 62 -9.71 -21.50 20.87
CA GLU A 62 -10.68 -22.45 20.34
C GLU A 62 -11.95 -21.78 19.81
N ALA A 63 -12.26 -20.57 20.29
CA ALA A 63 -13.43 -19.82 19.85
C ALA A 63 -13.27 -18.31 20.13
N VAL A 64 -14.04 -17.52 19.36
CA VAL A 64 -14.18 -16.06 19.50
C VAL A 64 -15.65 -15.70 19.53
N LEU A 65 -16.05 -14.96 20.56
CA LEU A 65 -17.39 -14.39 20.69
C LEU A 65 -17.37 -12.95 20.22
N VAL A 66 -18.25 -12.62 19.28
CA VAL A 66 -18.44 -11.28 18.69
C VAL A 66 -19.81 -10.75 19.10
N GLY A 67 -19.89 -9.47 19.37
CA GLY A 67 -21.14 -8.73 19.62
C GLY A 67 -21.07 -7.34 18.96
N ASP A 68 -22.07 -6.99 18.14
CA ASP A 68 -22.18 -5.70 17.44
C ASP A 68 -20.87 -5.25 16.74
N GLY A 69 -20.22 -6.20 16.07
CA GLY A 69 -18.99 -5.96 15.31
C GLY A 69 -17.71 -5.78 16.13
N ARG A 70 -17.75 -6.10 17.44
CA ARG A 70 -16.56 -6.12 18.33
C ARG A 70 -16.35 -7.50 18.96
N ILE A 71 -15.10 -7.80 19.27
CA ILE A 71 -14.71 -9.02 19.98
C ILE A 71 -15.07 -8.86 21.44
N VAL A 72 -16.00 -9.69 21.91
CA VAL A 72 -16.45 -9.70 23.30
C VAL A 72 -15.53 -10.58 24.17
N ALA A 73 -15.20 -11.76 23.64
CA ALA A 73 -14.35 -12.71 24.35
C ALA A 73 -13.59 -13.63 23.38
N VAL A 74 -12.43 -14.10 23.86
CA VAL A 74 -11.54 -15.04 23.16
C VAL A 74 -11.18 -16.14 24.16
N GLY A 75 -11.38 -17.41 23.81
CA GLY A 75 -11.13 -18.47 24.78
C GLY A 75 -11.48 -19.88 24.34
N GLY A 76 -11.82 -20.72 25.31
CA GLY A 76 -12.22 -22.10 25.07
C GLY A 76 -13.61 -22.19 24.46
N LYS A 77 -13.78 -23.07 23.46
CA LYS A 77 -15.08 -23.30 22.79
C LYS A 77 -16.20 -23.60 23.80
N ARG A 78 -15.94 -24.52 24.74
CA ARG A 78 -16.93 -24.93 25.75
C ARG A 78 -17.37 -23.77 26.65
N GLU A 79 -16.46 -22.86 26.96
CA GLU A 79 -16.71 -21.68 27.78
C GLU A 79 -17.63 -20.72 27.06
N LEU A 80 -17.25 -20.30 25.82
CA LEU A 80 -17.99 -19.30 25.07
C LEU A 80 -19.37 -19.80 24.63
N MET A 81 -19.50 -21.08 24.30
CA MET A 81 -20.79 -21.71 23.95
C MET A 81 -21.83 -21.66 25.07
N ARG A 82 -21.41 -21.56 26.34
CA ARG A 82 -22.35 -21.42 27.47
C ARG A 82 -23.02 -20.05 27.54
N SER A 83 -22.33 -19.02 27.06
CA SER A 83 -22.83 -17.65 27.05
C SER A 83 -23.72 -17.31 25.86
N ARG A 84 -23.90 -18.24 24.90
CA ARG A 84 -24.71 -18.00 23.70
C ARG A 84 -26.17 -17.76 24.03
N ARG A 85 -26.81 -16.88 23.30
CA ARG A 85 -28.26 -16.70 23.27
C ARG A 85 -28.87 -17.63 22.18
N PRO A 86 -30.20 -17.81 22.16
CA PRO A 86 -30.87 -18.58 21.10
C PRO A 86 -30.65 -18.04 19.68
N ASP A 87 -30.46 -16.74 19.55
CA ASP A 87 -30.24 -16.00 18.29
C ASP A 87 -28.74 -15.78 17.96
N THR A 88 -27.82 -16.24 18.82
CA THR A 88 -26.39 -16.16 18.54
C THR A 88 -26.01 -17.03 17.34
N LYS A 89 -25.46 -16.41 16.30
CA LYS A 89 -24.96 -17.13 15.12
C LYS A 89 -23.78 -18.02 15.49
N LEU A 90 -23.78 -19.26 15.00
CA LEU A 90 -22.69 -20.22 15.22
C LEU A 90 -21.94 -20.42 13.89
N VAL A 91 -20.71 -19.90 13.81
CA VAL A 91 -19.85 -19.97 12.63
C VAL A 91 -18.81 -21.06 12.83
N ASP A 92 -19.06 -22.23 12.23
CA ASP A 92 -18.10 -23.33 12.23
C ASP A 92 -17.06 -23.10 11.13
N LEU A 93 -15.80 -22.95 11.51
CA LEU A 93 -14.68 -22.77 10.58
C LEU A 93 -14.32 -24.06 9.82
N LYS A 94 -14.87 -25.21 10.21
CA LYS A 94 -14.67 -26.50 9.51
C LYS A 94 -13.20 -26.86 9.27
N GLY A 95 -12.33 -26.57 10.22
CA GLY A 95 -10.90 -26.80 10.12
C GLY A 95 -10.11 -25.70 9.41
N MET A 96 -10.77 -24.67 8.86
CA MET A 96 -10.10 -23.51 8.29
C MET A 96 -9.41 -22.65 9.35
N THR A 97 -8.57 -21.72 8.92
CA THR A 97 -7.82 -20.85 9.79
C THR A 97 -8.40 -19.45 9.81
N MET A 98 -8.61 -18.89 11.01
CA MET A 98 -9.04 -17.52 11.22
C MET A 98 -7.87 -16.69 11.80
N LEU A 99 -7.58 -15.57 11.14
CA LEU A 99 -6.58 -14.57 11.54
C LEU A 99 -7.25 -13.21 11.72
N PRO A 100 -6.59 -12.21 12.36
CA PRO A 100 -7.00 -10.82 12.22
C PRO A 100 -7.04 -10.43 10.75
N GLY A 101 -8.01 -9.60 10.34
CA GLY A 101 -8.05 -9.06 8.99
C GLY A 101 -6.76 -8.32 8.67
N PHE A 102 -6.25 -8.50 7.46
CA PHE A 102 -5.02 -7.87 7.03
C PHE A 102 -5.16 -6.34 6.97
N ILE A 103 -4.08 -5.67 7.28
CA ILE A 103 -3.95 -4.21 7.27
C ILE A 103 -2.83 -3.86 6.31
N ASP A 104 -3.20 -3.25 5.23
CA ASP A 104 -2.28 -2.72 4.25
C ASP A 104 -1.63 -1.44 4.78
N SER A 105 -0.31 -1.47 4.88
CA SER A 105 0.47 -0.37 5.46
C SER A 105 0.89 0.69 4.43
N HIS A 106 0.85 0.38 3.13
CA HIS A 106 1.04 1.35 2.06
C HIS A 106 0.58 0.80 0.70
N SER A 107 -0.35 1.52 0.09
CA SER A 107 -0.80 1.35 -1.29
C SER A 107 -1.54 2.59 -1.78
N HIS A 108 -2.05 2.52 -3.01
CA HIS A 108 -2.78 3.57 -3.70
C HIS A 108 -4.14 3.01 -4.17
N ILE A 109 -5.03 2.71 -3.21
CA ILE A 109 -6.31 2.04 -3.52
C ILE A 109 -7.17 2.81 -4.53
N SER A 110 -7.11 4.15 -4.54
CA SER A 110 -7.81 4.98 -5.52
C SER A 110 -7.23 4.90 -6.93
N SER A 111 -6.01 4.36 -7.06
CA SER A 111 -5.28 4.22 -8.34
C SER A 111 -5.35 2.81 -8.92
N VAL A 112 -6.13 1.89 -8.33
CA VAL A 112 -6.38 0.57 -8.92
C VAL A 112 -6.95 0.79 -10.31
N THR A 113 -6.19 0.40 -11.34
CA THR A 113 -6.38 0.92 -12.66
C THR A 113 -7.61 0.33 -13.35
N LYS A 114 -8.21 1.17 -14.18
CA LYS A 114 -9.28 0.88 -15.12
C LYS A 114 -8.75 0.70 -16.56
N PHE A 115 -7.43 0.83 -16.73
CA PHE A 115 -6.77 0.68 -18.01
C PHE A 115 -6.40 -0.78 -18.28
N PRO A 116 -6.29 -1.21 -19.55
CA PRO A 116 -5.78 -2.53 -19.90
C PRO A 116 -4.46 -2.85 -19.18
N ASP A 117 -4.37 -4.06 -18.66
CA ASP A 117 -3.21 -4.53 -17.89
C ASP A 117 -2.14 -5.08 -18.84
N PHE A 118 -1.06 -4.35 -19.01
CA PHE A 118 0.10 -4.71 -19.82
C PHE A 118 1.16 -5.48 -19.04
N SER A 119 0.81 -6.07 -17.92
CA SER A 119 1.76 -6.81 -17.08
C SER A 119 2.22 -8.14 -17.72
N PRO A 120 3.32 -8.69 -17.22
CA PRO A 120 3.76 -10.03 -17.62
C PRO A 120 2.75 -11.14 -17.32
N ALA A 121 1.78 -10.90 -16.41
CA ALA A 121 0.69 -11.84 -16.13
C ALA A 121 -0.24 -12.02 -17.34
N GLU A 122 -0.41 -10.96 -18.15
CA GLU A 122 -1.18 -10.97 -19.40
C GLU A 122 -0.36 -11.45 -20.61
N GLY A 123 0.86 -11.91 -20.40
CA GLY A 123 1.75 -12.40 -21.44
C GLY A 123 2.61 -11.34 -22.11
N VAL A 124 2.63 -10.10 -21.57
CA VAL A 124 3.45 -9.01 -22.11
C VAL A 124 4.89 -9.16 -21.58
N THR A 125 5.72 -9.86 -22.36
CA THR A 125 7.10 -10.20 -21.97
C THR A 125 8.15 -9.71 -22.98
N SER A 126 7.74 -8.91 -23.97
CA SER A 126 8.61 -8.29 -24.97
C SER A 126 7.91 -7.08 -25.58
N VAL A 127 8.64 -6.24 -26.31
CA VAL A 127 8.07 -5.12 -27.09
C VAL A 127 7.06 -5.65 -28.11
N GLU A 128 7.34 -6.77 -28.78
CA GLU A 128 6.43 -7.34 -29.76
C GLU A 128 5.10 -7.80 -29.14
N THR A 129 5.15 -8.56 -28.03
CA THR A 129 3.93 -8.97 -27.32
C THR A 129 3.19 -7.77 -26.73
N LEU A 130 3.88 -6.70 -26.33
CA LEU A 130 3.25 -5.44 -25.89
C LEU A 130 2.45 -4.80 -27.02
N VAL A 131 3.03 -4.70 -28.22
CA VAL A 131 2.35 -4.11 -29.39
C VAL A 131 1.16 -4.97 -29.83
N GLU A 132 1.32 -6.30 -29.89
CA GLU A 132 0.23 -7.22 -30.23
C GLU A 132 -0.94 -7.12 -29.24
N TYR A 133 -0.64 -7.14 -27.95
CA TYR A 133 -1.62 -6.97 -26.89
C TYR A 133 -2.29 -5.60 -26.97
N GLY A 134 -1.49 -4.54 -27.09
CA GLY A 134 -1.96 -3.16 -27.16
C GLY A 134 -2.89 -2.92 -28.34
N ARG A 135 -2.58 -3.50 -29.52
CA ARG A 135 -3.42 -3.40 -30.70
C ARG A 135 -4.78 -4.06 -30.51
N ARG A 136 -4.81 -5.26 -29.90
CA ARG A 136 -6.07 -5.96 -29.60
C ARG A 136 -6.96 -5.14 -28.63
N GLU A 137 -6.37 -4.62 -27.57
CA GLU A 137 -7.11 -3.83 -26.57
C GLU A 137 -7.55 -2.46 -27.15
N PHE A 138 -6.70 -1.85 -27.98
CA PHE A 138 -7.03 -0.61 -28.69
C PHE A 138 -8.20 -0.80 -29.64
N ASP A 139 -8.16 -1.80 -30.51
CA ASP A 139 -9.25 -2.08 -31.47
C ASP A 139 -10.57 -2.32 -30.73
N ALA A 140 -10.56 -3.10 -29.66
CA ALA A 140 -11.74 -3.36 -28.83
C ALA A 140 -12.28 -2.10 -28.13
N TRP A 141 -11.42 -1.22 -27.65
CA TRP A 141 -11.80 0.07 -27.06
C TRP A 141 -12.34 1.03 -28.11
N TYR A 142 -11.63 1.20 -29.21
CA TYR A 142 -11.96 2.15 -30.27
C TYR A 142 -13.30 1.81 -30.95
N ASP A 143 -13.48 0.55 -31.35
CA ASP A 143 -14.72 0.08 -32.00
C ASP A 143 -15.93 0.28 -31.08
N ARG A 144 -15.78 -0.02 -29.76
CA ARG A 144 -16.84 0.18 -28.78
C ARG A 144 -17.17 1.66 -28.60
N SER A 145 -16.16 2.52 -28.42
CA SER A 145 -16.33 3.94 -28.17
C SER A 145 -16.98 4.65 -29.37
N VAL A 146 -16.61 4.26 -30.58
CA VAL A 146 -17.23 4.75 -31.81
C VAL A 146 -18.68 4.27 -31.95
N ALA A 147 -18.95 2.98 -31.66
CA ALA A 147 -20.29 2.41 -31.76
C ALA A 147 -21.26 3.03 -30.71
N GLU A 148 -20.76 3.37 -29.53
CA GLU A 148 -21.52 4.03 -28.45
C GLU A 148 -21.61 5.56 -28.63
N GLY A 149 -20.87 6.13 -29.59
CA GLY A 149 -20.83 7.58 -29.86
C GLY A 149 -20.14 8.37 -28.74
N THR A 150 -19.24 7.75 -28.03
CA THR A 150 -18.52 8.32 -26.87
C THR A 150 -17.08 8.72 -27.23
N TYR A 151 -16.55 8.27 -28.38
CA TYR A 151 -15.23 8.69 -28.86
C TYR A 151 -15.25 10.16 -29.30
N GLU A 152 -14.28 10.92 -28.79
CA GLU A 152 -14.01 12.29 -29.23
C GLU A 152 -12.58 12.44 -29.75
N PRO A 153 -12.37 13.30 -30.80
CA PRO A 153 -11.02 13.59 -31.28
C PRO A 153 -10.16 14.20 -30.15
N GLY A 154 -9.11 13.50 -29.78
CA GLY A 154 -8.23 13.90 -28.68
C GLY A 154 -8.29 12.94 -27.48
N ASP A 155 -9.18 11.94 -27.51
CA ASP A 155 -9.17 10.84 -26.53
C ASP A 155 -7.88 10.04 -26.63
N TRP A 156 -7.43 9.54 -25.48
CA TRP A 156 -6.20 8.77 -25.37
C TRP A 156 -6.49 7.29 -25.16
N PHE A 157 -5.68 6.43 -25.75
CA PHE A 157 -5.59 5.03 -25.35
C PHE A 157 -4.48 4.87 -24.31
N ILE A 158 -4.85 4.39 -23.13
CA ILE A 158 -3.92 4.25 -22.02
C ILE A 158 -3.88 2.79 -21.58
N GLY A 159 -2.68 2.26 -21.44
CA GLY A 159 -2.41 0.97 -20.81
C GLY A 159 -1.53 1.14 -19.59
N ASN A 160 -1.49 0.15 -18.69
CA ASN A 160 -0.69 0.21 -17.48
C ASN A 160 -0.05 -1.14 -17.17
N GLY A 161 1.12 -1.13 -16.51
CA GLY A 161 1.69 -2.32 -15.91
C GLY A 161 2.78 -3.01 -16.72
N TYR A 162 3.27 -2.45 -17.85
CA TYR A 162 4.40 -3.09 -18.54
C TYR A 162 5.66 -3.09 -17.66
N ASP A 163 6.45 -4.15 -17.80
CA ASP A 163 7.70 -4.36 -17.05
C ASP A 163 8.80 -4.72 -18.05
N ASN A 164 9.59 -3.73 -18.45
CA ASN A 164 10.70 -3.97 -19.38
C ASN A 164 11.83 -4.81 -18.76
N THR A 165 11.87 -5.00 -17.45
CA THR A 165 12.90 -5.83 -16.80
C THR A 165 12.80 -7.31 -17.17
N VAL A 166 11.61 -7.76 -17.64
CA VAL A 166 11.38 -9.11 -18.17
C VAL A 166 11.55 -9.20 -19.70
N PHE A 167 11.74 -8.07 -20.39
CA PHE A 167 11.92 -8.05 -21.83
C PHE A 167 13.34 -8.46 -22.23
N PRO A 168 13.54 -9.06 -23.40
CA PRO A 168 14.87 -9.33 -23.91
C PRO A 168 15.75 -8.08 -23.90
N GLY A 169 16.92 -8.15 -23.26
CA GLY A 169 17.81 -7.00 -23.11
C GLY A 169 17.36 -5.93 -22.12
N ALA A 170 16.21 -6.09 -21.47
CA ALA A 170 15.57 -5.10 -20.59
C ALA A 170 15.30 -3.74 -21.29
N GLU A 171 15.15 -3.75 -22.61
CA GLU A 171 14.81 -2.57 -23.41
C GLU A 171 13.29 -2.37 -23.42
N GLY A 172 12.84 -1.17 -23.06
CA GLY A 172 11.42 -0.80 -23.08
C GLY A 172 10.92 -0.47 -24.50
N PRO A 173 9.59 -0.32 -24.68
CA PRO A 173 9.02 0.13 -25.95
C PRO A 173 9.43 1.58 -26.25
N THR A 174 9.29 1.97 -27.51
CA THR A 174 9.57 3.33 -27.99
C THR A 174 8.33 3.95 -28.61
N ALA A 175 8.37 5.26 -28.93
CA ALA A 175 7.29 5.95 -29.62
C ALA A 175 6.97 5.28 -30.97
N ASP A 176 8.00 4.87 -31.74
CA ASP A 176 7.83 4.21 -33.03
C ASP A 176 7.18 2.80 -32.84
N ASP A 177 7.39 2.12 -31.72
CA ASP A 177 6.69 0.87 -31.39
C ASP A 177 5.21 1.12 -31.06
N LEU A 178 4.90 2.18 -30.31
CA LEU A 178 3.52 2.52 -29.96
C LEU A 178 2.74 3.11 -31.14
N ASP A 179 3.39 3.73 -32.11
CA ASP A 179 2.75 4.11 -33.38
C ASP A 179 2.18 2.88 -34.13
N ARG A 180 2.74 1.70 -33.93
CA ARG A 180 2.20 0.44 -34.46
C ARG A 180 0.86 0.06 -33.83
N ILE A 181 0.52 0.60 -32.65
CA ILE A 181 -0.82 0.48 -32.04
C ILE A 181 -1.75 1.49 -32.72
N SER A 182 -1.38 2.77 -32.73
CA SER A 182 -2.08 3.85 -33.47
C SER A 182 -1.16 5.02 -33.75
N GLU A 183 -1.19 5.54 -34.96
CA GLU A 183 -0.52 6.79 -35.38
C GLU A 183 -1.41 8.03 -35.16
N GLU A 184 -2.74 7.85 -35.14
CA GLU A 184 -3.71 8.95 -35.09
C GLU A 184 -4.17 9.28 -33.67
N VAL A 185 -4.38 8.25 -32.86
CA VAL A 185 -4.81 8.36 -31.47
C VAL A 185 -3.58 8.41 -30.56
N PRO A 186 -3.50 9.33 -29.58
CA PRO A 186 -2.42 9.35 -28.61
C PRO A 186 -2.45 8.07 -27.75
N VAL A 187 -1.32 7.37 -27.73
CA VAL A 187 -1.13 6.14 -26.95
C VAL A 187 -0.15 6.39 -25.81
N CYS A 188 -0.49 5.96 -24.62
CA CYS A 188 0.37 5.99 -23.45
C CYS A 188 0.35 4.64 -22.74
N ILE A 189 1.51 4.02 -22.56
CA ILE A 189 1.64 2.80 -21.76
C ILE A 189 2.50 3.11 -20.53
N ILE A 190 1.87 3.00 -19.36
CA ILE A 190 2.47 3.32 -18.08
C ILE A 190 3.26 2.10 -17.59
N HIS A 191 4.48 2.33 -17.15
CA HIS A 191 5.32 1.31 -16.51
C HIS A 191 4.74 0.90 -15.15
N MET A 192 4.93 -0.34 -14.75
CA MET A 192 4.38 -0.86 -13.49
C MET A 192 4.90 -0.13 -12.23
N SER A 193 6.01 0.60 -12.33
CA SER A 193 6.50 1.45 -11.23
C SER A 193 5.66 2.71 -10.98
N ASN A 194 4.80 3.10 -11.93
CA ASN A 194 4.09 4.38 -11.95
C ASN A 194 4.98 5.64 -11.87
N HIS A 195 6.25 5.51 -12.23
CA HIS A 195 7.22 6.62 -12.31
C HIS A 195 7.67 6.91 -13.75
N VAL A 196 7.26 6.06 -14.68
CA VAL A 196 7.69 6.11 -16.08
C VAL A 196 6.52 5.75 -16.97
N ALA A 197 6.46 6.39 -18.15
CA ALA A 197 5.59 5.96 -19.24
C ALA A 197 6.29 6.05 -20.57
N VAL A 198 5.79 5.32 -21.56
CA VAL A 198 6.15 5.51 -22.96
C VAL A 198 4.92 5.97 -23.72
N VAL A 199 5.10 6.97 -24.56
CA VAL A 199 4.03 7.55 -25.38
C VAL A 199 4.40 7.51 -26.85
N ASN A 200 3.38 7.44 -27.74
CA ASN A 200 3.60 7.47 -29.17
C ASN A 200 3.94 8.89 -29.69
N ASN A 201 4.28 9.01 -30.96
CA ASN A 201 4.64 10.31 -31.55
C ASN A 201 3.47 11.31 -31.52
N ARG A 202 2.22 10.85 -31.66
CA ARG A 202 1.03 11.70 -31.58
C ARG A 202 0.86 12.29 -30.17
N ALA A 203 1.11 11.50 -29.14
CA ALA A 203 1.06 11.95 -27.76
C ALA A 203 2.18 12.98 -27.45
N LEU A 204 3.41 12.75 -27.93
CA LEU A 204 4.51 13.74 -27.78
C LEU A 204 4.13 15.10 -28.36
N GLU A 205 3.48 15.12 -29.53
CA GLU A 205 3.00 16.37 -30.14
C GLU A 205 1.97 17.09 -29.25
N LEU A 206 0.97 16.36 -28.75
CA LEU A 206 -0.09 16.91 -27.91
C LEU A 206 0.46 17.42 -26.57
N MET A 207 1.45 16.74 -26.01
CA MET A 207 2.15 17.17 -24.79
C MET A 207 3.07 18.39 -25.02
N GLY A 208 3.23 18.87 -26.25
CA GLY A 208 4.11 19.97 -26.61
C GLY A 208 5.60 19.61 -26.63
N TYR A 209 5.92 18.31 -26.65
CA TYR A 209 7.30 17.81 -26.79
C TYR A 209 7.75 17.76 -28.25
N SER A 210 7.52 18.85 -29.00
CA SER A 210 7.99 18.98 -30.36
C SER A 210 9.45 19.42 -30.43
N PRO A 211 10.20 19.05 -31.48
CA PRO A 211 11.58 19.47 -31.64
C PRO A 211 11.77 20.99 -31.52
N GLY A 212 12.67 21.40 -30.61
CA GLY A 212 12.96 22.82 -30.39
C GLY A 212 12.03 23.55 -29.44
N SER A 213 10.98 22.90 -28.89
CA SER A 213 10.08 23.52 -27.93
C SER A 213 10.81 23.86 -26.61
N PRO A 214 10.38 24.88 -25.85
CA PRO A 214 10.92 25.16 -24.53
C PRO A 214 10.83 23.98 -23.56
N LEU A 215 9.74 23.22 -23.60
CA LEU A 215 9.49 22.05 -22.75
C LEU A 215 10.52 20.94 -22.95
N VAL A 216 10.95 20.69 -24.20
CA VAL A 216 12.01 19.70 -24.48
C VAL A 216 13.35 20.09 -23.88
N ARG A 217 13.61 21.39 -23.67
CA ARG A 217 14.81 21.86 -22.98
C ARG A 217 14.66 21.80 -21.48
N GLU A 218 13.48 22.15 -20.98
CA GLU A 218 13.15 22.12 -19.55
C GLU A 218 13.23 20.70 -19.00
N TYR A 219 12.62 19.74 -19.67
CA TYR A 219 12.60 18.35 -19.27
C TYR A 219 13.68 17.47 -19.94
N ALA A 220 14.74 18.06 -20.48
CA ALA A 220 15.73 17.36 -21.32
C ALA A 220 16.36 16.12 -20.65
N ALA A 221 16.52 16.13 -19.32
CA ALA A 221 17.10 15.03 -18.56
C ALA A 221 16.10 13.87 -18.28
N LEU A 222 14.79 14.13 -18.45
CA LEU A 222 13.69 13.22 -18.14
C LEU A 222 13.00 12.68 -19.42
N LEU A 223 13.51 13.05 -20.61
CA LEU A 223 12.98 12.64 -21.90
C LEU A 223 13.97 11.70 -22.58
N GLY A 224 13.51 10.48 -22.86
CA GLY A 224 14.28 9.49 -23.60
C GLY A 224 14.53 9.89 -25.06
N ARG A 225 15.65 9.43 -25.63
CA ARG A 225 16.06 9.76 -26.99
C ARG A 225 16.58 8.56 -27.77
N TYR A 226 16.33 8.58 -29.05
CA TYR A 226 17.05 7.74 -30.00
C TYR A 226 18.50 8.21 -30.18
N PRO A 227 19.39 7.36 -30.74
CA PRO A 227 20.77 7.76 -31.04
C PRO A 227 20.92 8.97 -31.99
N ASP A 228 19.89 9.24 -32.80
CA ASP A 228 19.83 10.40 -33.71
C ASP A 228 19.38 11.69 -33.01
N GLY A 229 19.03 11.62 -31.72
CA GLY A 229 18.61 12.75 -30.88
C GLY A 229 17.09 13.03 -30.89
N ARG A 230 16.30 12.36 -31.74
CA ARG A 230 14.82 12.41 -31.65
C ARG A 230 14.35 11.87 -30.29
N LEU A 231 13.20 12.35 -29.81
CA LEU A 231 12.56 11.77 -28.65
C LEU A 231 12.03 10.36 -28.99
N ASN A 232 12.23 9.41 -28.09
CA ASN A 232 11.80 8.03 -28.27
C ASN A 232 10.52 7.68 -27.49
N GLY A 233 9.85 8.68 -26.93
CA GLY A 233 8.58 8.51 -26.21
C GLY A 233 8.72 8.19 -24.73
N LEU A 234 9.90 7.85 -24.22
CA LEU A 234 10.12 7.61 -22.79
C LEU A 234 10.02 8.92 -22.02
N LEU A 235 9.17 8.91 -20.98
CA LEU A 235 8.93 10.00 -20.06
C LEU A 235 9.22 9.51 -18.65
N GLU A 236 10.11 10.20 -17.93
CA GLU A 236 10.47 9.88 -16.54
C GLU A 236 9.93 10.96 -15.59
N GLU A 237 9.52 10.55 -14.41
CA GLU A 237 9.15 11.40 -13.26
C GLU A 237 8.28 12.60 -13.66
N GLU A 238 8.75 13.83 -13.44
CA GLU A 238 7.99 15.07 -13.70
C GLU A 238 7.52 15.19 -15.16
N ALA A 239 8.31 14.70 -16.12
CA ALA A 239 7.89 14.67 -17.52
C ALA A 239 6.70 13.72 -17.74
N TYR A 240 6.65 12.61 -17.00
CA TYR A 240 5.52 11.68 -16.98
C TYR A 240 4.34 12.24 -16.19
N PHE A 241 4.59 12.81 -15.01
CA PHE A 241 3.52 13.32 -14.15
C PHE A 241 2.73 14.48 -14.77
N ARG A 242 3.28 15.20 -15.77
CA ARG A 242 2.52 16.17 -16.56
C ARG A 242 1.27 15.58 -17.20
N LEU A 243 1.22 14.27 -17.47
CA LEU A 243 -0.01 13.59 -17.92
C LEU A 243 -1.19 13.78 -16.97
N TYR A 244 -0.92 14.02 -15.68
CA TYR A 244 -1.95 14.16 -14.62
C TYR A 244 -2.25 15.61 -14.25
N TYR A 245 -1.28 16.53 -14.44
CA TYR A 245 -1.37 17.88 -13.85
C TYR A 245 -1.42 19.00 -14.89
N ASP A 246 -1.00 18.76 -16.12
CA ASP A 246 -1.00 19.79 -17.15
C ASP A 246 -2.39 19.89 -17.81
N PRO A 247 -3.12 21.00 -17.61
CA PRO A 247 -4.45 21.17 -18.19
C PRO A 247 -4.46 21.21 -19.72
N ASN A 248 -3.29 21.30 -20.36
CA ASN A 248 -3.15 21.24 -21.82
C ASN A 248 -2.87 19.80 -22.31
N VAL A 249 -2.56 18.88 -21.40
CA VAL A 249 -2.27 17.47 -21.68
C VAL A 249 -3.39 16.62 -21.09
N LEU A 250 -4.62 16.91 -21.43
CA LEU A 250 -5.80 16.35 -20.78
C LEU A 250 -5.89 14.82 -20.95
N MET A 251 -5.40 14.08 -19.96
CA MET A 251 -5.91 12.73 -19.71
C MET A 251 -7.41 12.70 -19.35
N ASP A 252 -8.00 13.85 -19.01
CA ASP A 252 -9.43 13.97 -18.72
C ASP A 252 -10.33 13.58 -19.89
N ASN A 253 -9.88 13.70 -21.13
CA ASN A 253 -10.66 13.29 -22.29
C ASN A 253 -10.56 11.78 -22.59
N ALA A 254 -9.43 11.15 -22.31
CA ALA A 254 -9.29 9.68 -22.41
C ALA A 254 -10.15 8.90 -21.41
N VAL A 255 -10.80 9.61 -20.51
CA VAL A 255 -11.52 9.07 -19.34
C VAL A 255 -13.03 9.09 -19.54
N THR A 256 -13.58 9.66 -20.59
CA THR A 256 -15.04 9.77 -20.78
C THR A 256 -15.77 8.43 -20.81
N ASN A 257 -15.09 7.33 -21.13
CA ASN A 257 -15.62 5.96 -21.07
C ASN A 257 -15.04 5.11 -19.95
N ALA A 258 -14.22 5.66 -19.11
CA ALA A 258 -13.78 4.94 -17.95
C ALA A 258 -14.93 4.85 -16.92
N PRO A 259 -15.00 3.76 -16.13
CA PRO A 259 -15.87 3.71 -14.97
C PRO A 259 -15.66 4.95 -14.12
N SER A 260 -16.72 5.44 -13.46
CA SER A 260 -16.58 6.56 -12.52
C SER A 260 -15.50 6.26 -11.47
N GLU A 261 -14.87 7.29 -10.90
CA GLU A 261 -13.91 7.09 -9.81
C GLU A 261 -14.52 6.30 -8.65
N GLU A 262 -15.83 6.46 -8.43
CA GLU A 262 -16.60 5.72 -7.44
C GLU A 262 -16.67 4.22 -7.76
N ASP A 263 -16.90 3.87 -9.03
CA ASP A 263 -16.97 2.47 -9.45
C ASP A 263 -15.59 1.81 -9.43
N VAL A 264 -14.53 2.56 -9.79
CA VAL A 264 -13.14 2.14 -9.62
C VAL A 264 -12.86 1.86 -8.14
N LEU A 265 -13.24 2.78 -7.24
CA LEU A 265 -13.03 2.60 -5.81
C LEU A 265 -13.84 1.41 -5.26
N ARG A 266 -15.11 1.22 -5.69
CA ARG A 266 -15.90 0.03 -5.32
C ARG A 266 -15.25 -1.26 -5.81
N HIS A 267 -14.72 -1.26 -7.03
CA HIS A 267 -14.00 -2.41 -7.57
C HIS A 267 -12.73 -2.69 -6.76
N ALA A 268 -11.90 -1.67 -6.53
CA ALA A 268 -10.69 -1.78 -5.72
C ALA A 268 -10.96 -2.36 -4.33
N MET A 269 -11.96 -1.85 -3.62
CA MET A 269 -12.35 -2.38 -2.30
C MET A 269 -12.72 -3.87 -2.36
N ARG A 270 -13.40 -4.32 -3.42
CA ARG A 270 -13.71 -5.77 -3.60
C ARG A 270 -12.45 -6.59 -3.85
N VAL A 271 -11.52 -6.08 -4.65
CA VAL A 271 -10.22 -6.73 -4.87
C VAL A 271 -9.45 -6.85 -3.56
N TYR A 272 -9.33 -5.78 -2.78
CA TYR A 272 -8.66 -5.81 -1.48
C TYR A 272 -9.35 -6.77 -0.50
N ALA A 273 -10.67 -6.75 -0.44
CA ALA A 273 -11.43 -7.68 0.39
C ALA A 273 -11.22 -9.15 -0.02
N SER A 274 -11.07 -9.44 -1.32
CA SER A 274 -10.78 -10.81 -1.80
C SER A 274 -9.41 -11.33 -1.36
N HIS A 275 -8.48 -10.42 -1.03
CA HIS A 275 -7.16 -10.73 -0.46
C HIS A 275 -7.10 -10.64 1.07
N GLY A 276 -8.25 -10.56 1.77
CA GLY A 276 -8.30 -10.56 3.23
C GLY A 276 -8.04 -9.22 3.90
N ILE A 277 -7.92 -8.14 3.11
CA ILE A 277 -7.61 -6.80 3.62
C ILE A 277 -8.90 -6.14 4.11
N THR A 278 -8.88 -5.68 5.36
CA THR A 278 -9.99 -4.98 6.02
C THR A 278 -9.73 -3.50 6.26
N THR A 279 -8.46 -3.10 6.14
CA THR A 279 -8.01 -1.71 6.25
C THR A 279 -6.92 -1.47 5.21
N ALA A 280 -7.15 -0.52 4.31
CA ALA A 280 -6.24 -0.16 3.23
C ALA A 280 -5.64 1.25 3.43
N GLN A 281 -4.64 1.56 2.61
CA GLN A 281 -4.10 2.91 2.48
C GLN A 281 -4.41 3.49 1.10
N ASP A 282 -4.53 4.81 1.07
CA ASP A 282 -4.47 5.61 -0.14
C ASP A 282 -3.32 6.61 0.01
N GLY A 283 -2.15 6.22 -0.50
CA GLY A 283 -0.85 6.82 -0.16
C GLY A 283 -0.57 8.19 -0.79
N ALA A 284 -1.39 8.62 -1.77
CA ALA A 284 -1.24 9.92 -2.44
C ALA A 284 -2.58 10.44 -3.01
N GLY A 285 -3.70 9.96 -2.50
CA GLY A 285 -5.04 10.27 -3.02
C GLY A 285 -5.50 11.69 -2.68
N SER A 286 -5.49 12.58 -3.66
CA SER A 286 -6.01 13.94 -3.48
C SER A 286 -7.54 14.00 -3.50
N ASN A 287 -8.22 13.16 -4.31
CA ASN A 287 -9.66 13.24 -4.58
C ASN A 287 -10.52 12.17 -3.91
N ILE A 288 -9.92 11.17 -3.25
CA ILE A 288 -10.67 10.04 -2.66
C ILE A 288 -11.83 10.47 -1.75
N ALA A 289 -11.73 11.62 -1.09
CA ALA A 289 -12.81 12.13 -0.25
C ALA A 289 -14.05 12.58 -1.05
N ALA A 290 -13.88 13.00 -2.30
CA ALA A 290 -15.00 13.33 -3.18
C ALA A 290 -15.72 12.04 -3.61
N SER A 291 -14.97 11.04 -4.07
CA SER A 291 -15.52 9.74 -4.46
C SER A 291 -16.24 9.03 -3.31
N VAL A 292 -15.67 9.06 -2.09
CA VAL A 292 -16.34 8.51 -0.89
C VAL A 292 -17.63 9.24 -0.60
N ARG A 293 -17.67 10.57 -0.71
CA ARG A 293 -18.90 11.36 -0.49
C ARG A 293 -19.97 10.95 -1.49
N THR A 294 -19.64 10.86 -2.77
CA THR A 294 -20.58 10.45 -3.83
C THR A 294 -21.12 9.04 -3.57
N ILE A 295 -20.26 8.08 -3.18
CA ILE A 295 -20.67 6.72 -2.81
C ILE A 295 -21.74 6.76 -1.69
N VAL A 296 -21.51 7.57 -0.65
CA VAL A 296 -22.43 7.70 0.49
C VAL A 296 -23.74 8.40 0.08
N GLU A 297 -23.68 9.44 -0.74
CA GLU A 297 -24.85 10.13 -1.28
C GLU A 297 -25.71 9.21 -2.18
N GLN A 298 -25.10 8.22 -2.82
CA GLN A 298 -25.80 7.17 -3.57
C GLN A 298 -26.41 6.08 -2.67
N GLY A 299 -26.26 6.18 -1.34
CA GLY A 299 -26.82 5.25 -0.36
C GLY A 299 -25.98 4.00 -0.12
N ASP A 300 -24.73 3.99 -0.57
CA ASP A 300 -23.77 2.90 -0.40
C ASP A 300 -22.75 3.23 0.72
N SER A 301 -21.81 2.33 1.01
CA SER A 301 -20.78 2.52 2.04
C SER A 301 -19.49 1.82 1.64
N LEU A 302 -18.37 2.29 2.22
CA LEU A 302 -17.10 1.60 2.08
C LEU A 302 -17.15 0.25 2.83
N ILE A 303 -16.79 -0.82 2.12
CA ILE A 303 -16.76 -2.17 2.72
C ILE A 303 -15.49 -2.44 3.53
N ILE A 304 -14.42 -1.64 3.32
CA ILE A 304 -13.18 -1.64 4.11
C ILE A 304 -12.88 -0.23 4.61
N ASP A 305 -12.06 -0.10 5.65
CA ASP A 305 -11.60 1.21 6.12
C ASP A 305 -10.38 1.67 5.29
N ILE A 306 -10.31 2.98 4.99
CA ILE A 306 -9.21 3.57 4.21
C ILE A 306 -8.53 4.67 5.00
N ASN A 307 -7.19 4.60 5.14
CA ASN A 307 -6.34 5.66 5.66
C ASN A 307 -5.73 6.42 4.48
N SER A 308 -6.13 7.67 4.25
CA SER A 308 -5.61 8.47 3.15
C SER A 308 -4.51 9.42 3.61
N TYR A 309 -3.48 9.56 2.79
CA TYR A 309 -2.40 10.52 2.93
C TYR A 309 -2.40 11.42 1.69
N GLY A 310 -2.23 12.70 1.91
CA GLY A 310 -2.23 13.69 0.83
C GLY A 310 -1.12 14.70 1.04
N ASP A 311 -1.26 15.86 0.42
CA ASP A 311 -0.37 16.99 0.65
C ASP A 311 -0.61 17.66 2.04
N LEU A 312 0.26 18.60 2.37
CA LEU A 312 0.17 19.34 3.62
C LEU A 312 -1.17 20.09 3.78
N GLY A 313 -1.75 20.56 2.68
CA GLY A 313 -3.03 21.30 2.65
C GLY A 313 -4.24 20.41 2.88
N SER A 314 -4.13 19.09 2.67
CA SER A 314 -5.22 18.13 2.84
C SER A 314 -5.58 17.85 4.30
N MET A 315 -4.71 18.22 5.25
CA MET A 315 -4.86 17.95 6.68
C MET A 315 -5.51 19.12 7.41
N SER A 316 -6.48 18.80 8.28
CA SER A 316 -7.19 19.81 9.09
C SER A 316 -7.10 19.58 10.60
N VAL A 317 -6.66 18.40 11.02
CA VAL A 317 -6.51 18.01 12.44
C VAL A 317 -5.24 17.17 12.61
N PRO A 318 -4.60 17.16 13.81
CA PRO A 318 -3.50 16.26 14.10
C PRO A 318 -3.84 14.80 13.80
N SER A 319 -2.89 14.03 13.29
CA SER A 319 -3.12 12.64 12.86
C SER A 319 -3.67 11.73 13.96
N ARG A 320 -3.32 11.99 15.24
CA ARG A 320 -3.89 11.26 16.39
C ARG A 320 -5.36 11.57 16.67
N GLU A 321 -5.83 12.73 16.23
CA GLU A 321 -7.23 13.17 16.42
C GLU A 321 -8.11 12.80 15.22
N ALA A 322 -7.50 12.39 14.10
CA ALA A 322 -8.22 12.00 12.91
C ALA A 322 -9.05 10.73 13.16
N VAL A 323 -10.31 10.78 12.79
CA VAL A 323 -11.27 9.68 12.96
C VAL A 323 -11.83 9.24 11.61
N TYR A 324 -12.30 8.01 11.54
CA TYR A 324 -13.04 7.55 10.37
C TYR A 324 -14.39 8.24 10.26
N ARG A 325 -14.68 8.74 9.07
CA ARG A 325 -16.01 9.17 8.65
C ARG A 325 -16.34 8.40 7.38
N ASP A 326 -17.44 7.69 7.40
CA ASP A 326 -17.89 6.88 6.27
C ASP A 326 -16.83 5.88 5.74
N GLY A 327 -15.98 5.36 6.63
CA GLY A 327 -14.90 4.44 6.29
C GLY A 327 -13.59 5.10 5.83
N LEU A 328 -13.54 6.43 5.65
CA LEU A 328 -12.35 7.18 5.28
C LEU A 328 -11.77 7.95 6.47
N ARG A 329 -10.44 7.91 6.65
CA ARG A 329 -9.69 8.70 7.62
C ARG A 329 -8.55 9.44 6.93
N ARG A 330 -8.46 10.76 7.12
CA ARG A 330 -7.29 11.54 6.72
C ARG A 330 -6.18 11.30 7.74
N ALA A 331 -5.21 10.46 7.40
CA ALA A 331 -4.23 9.93 8.35
C ALA A 331 -2.96 10.79 8.45
N GLY A 332 -2.53 11.43 7.37
CA GLY A 332 -1.30 12.21 7.38
C GLY A 332 -0.92 12.80 6.03
N VAL A 333 0.37 13.08 5.90
CA VAL A 333 0.99 13.72 4.73
C VAL A 333 1.92 12.74 4.03
N LYS A 334 1.86 12.67 2.70
CA LYS A 334 2.79 11.93 1.83
C LYS A 334 3.83 12.90 1.26
N LEU A 335 5.10 12.51 1.34
CA LEU A 335 6.22 13.18 0.69
C LEU A 335 6.90 12.22 -0.29
N PHE A 336 7.44 12.78 -1.38
CA PHE A 336 8.23 12.04 -2.38
C PHE A 336 9.66 12.58 -2.39
N LEU A 337 10.64 11.73 -2.07
CA LEU A 337 12.03 12.14 -1.98
C LEU A 337 12.88 11.66 -3.15
N ASP A 338 12.50 10.54 -3.76
CA ASP A 338 13.19 9.98 -4.91
C ASP A 338 12.22 9.21 -5.83
N GLY A 339 12.74 8.61 -6.89
CA GLY A 339 12.00 7.78 -7.82
C GLY A 339 12.11 6.28 -7.53
N SER A 340 11.98 5.44 -8.56
CA SER A 340 11.97 3.99 -8.43
C SER A 340 13.31 3.34 -8.83
N PRO A 341 13.72 2.25 -8.16
CA PRO A 341 14.91 1.52 -8.55
C PRO A 341 14.82 0.89 -9.94
N GLN A 342 13.63 0.44 -10.34
CA GLN A 342 13.38 -0.18 -11.64
C GLN A 342 13.64 0.79 -12.80
N ALA A 343 13.23 2.05 -12.64
CA ALA A 343 13.48 3.12 -13.59
C ALA A 343 14.88 3.73 -13.43
N LYS A 344 15.65 3.30 -12.41
CA LYS A 344 16.96 3.88 -12.05
C LYS A 344 16.89 5.37 -11.70
N THR A 345 15.77 5.80 -11.10
CA THR A 345 15.55 7.16 -10.61
C THR A 345 15.56 7.25 -9.08
N ALA A 346 15.61 6.12 -8.37
CA ALA A 346 15.87 6.08 -6.92
C ALA A 346 17.25 6.65 -6.61
N TRP A 347 17.35 7.51 -5.57
CA TRP A 347 18.59 8.19 -5.22
C TRP A 347 19.42 7.38 -4.23
N LEU A 348 20.54 6.82 -4.74
CA LEU A 348 21.42 5.89 -4.04
C LEU A 348 22.65 6.60 -3.44
N LEU A 349 23.32 5.98 -2.47
CA LEU A 349 24.63 6.41 -1.97
C LEU A 349 25.76 6.02 -2.92
N GLU A 350 25.56 4.98 -3.73
CA GLU A 350 26.54 4.46 -4.68
C GLU A 350 25.94 4.51 -6.09
N PRO A 351 26.75 4.67 -7.13
CA PRO A 351 26.25 4.63 -8.51
C PRO A 351 25.53 3.32 -8.84
N TYR A 352 24.57 3.39 -9.75
CA TYR A 352 23.92 2.20 -10.30
C TYR A 352 24.95 1.25 -10.89
N TYR A 353 24.81 -0.05 -10.62
CA TYR A 353 25.74 -1.10 -11.10
C TYR A 353 25.85 -1.11 -12.62
N VAL A 354 24.72 -1.00 -13.32
CA VAL A 354 24.66 -0.73 -14.75
C VAL A 354 24.02 0.65 -14.94
N VAL A 355 24.82 1.63 -15.32
CA VAL A 355 24.38 3.00 -15.51
C VAL A 355 23.48 3.10 -16.75
N PRO A 356 22.35 3.86 -16.71
CA PRO A 356 21.52 4.09 -17.88
C PRO A 356 22.28 4.74 -19.05
N ALA A 357 21.89 4.41 -20.27
CA ALA A 357 22.48 5.00 -21.46
C ALA A 357 22.37 6.54 -21.44
N GLY A 358 23.46 7.22 -21.72
CA GLY A 358 23.52 8.70 -21.73
C GLY A 358 23.77 9.36 -20.38
N LYS A 359 23.82 8.62 -19.27
CA LYS A 359 24.20 9.13 -17.95
C LYS A 359 25.70 8.95 -17.69
N GLY A 360 26.29 9.73 -16.77
CA GLY A 360 27.69 9.57 -16.33
C GLY A 360 27.92 8.31 -15.52
N ALA A 361 29.16 7.84 -15.44
CA ALA A 361 29.51 6.62 -14.72
C ALA A 361 29.26 6.70 -13.19
N ASP A 362 29.09 7.89 -12.67
CA ASP A 362 28.78 8.23 -11.29
C ASP A 362 27.28 8.46 -11.02
N TYR A 363 26.44 8.11 -11.99
CA TYR A 363 24.97 8.30 -11.85
C TYR A 363 24.39 7.40 -10.76
N ASP A 364 23.79 8.03 -9.76
CA ASP A 364 23.21 7.44 -8.55
C ASP A 364 21.70 7.73 -8.37
N GLY A 365 21.03 8.26 -9.40
CA GLY A 365 19.65 8.77 -9.31
C GLY A 365 19.63 10.26 -8.97
N PHE A 366 18.54 10.73 -8.34
CA PHE A 366 18.41 12.15 -7.97
C PHE A 366 17.31 12.37 -6.92
N PRO A 367 17.43 13.44 -6.09
CA PRO A 367 16.38 13.84 -5.16
C PRO A 367 15.22 14.53 -5.88
N GLN A 368 13.98 14.34 -5.37
CA GLN A 368 12.79 15.04 -5.87
C GLN A 368 12.56 16.39 -5.21
N MET A 369 13.25 16.69 -4.10
CA MET A 369 13.18 17.97 -3.42
C MET A 369 14.51 18.33 -2.73
N THR A 370 14.71 19.61 -2.52
CA THR A 370 15.89 20.11 -1.81
C THR A 370 15.79 19.87 -0.30
N ASP A 371 16.93 19.92 0.38
CA ASP A 371 17.02 19.79 1.84
C ASP A 371 16.17 20.84 2.59
N ASP A 372 16.16 22.08 2.12
CA ASP A 372 15.41 23.17 2.78
C ASP A 372 13.90 23.05 2.53
N GLU A 373 13.45 22.56 1.38
CA GLU A 373 12.04 22.24 1.12
C GLU A 373 11.57 21.10 2.02
N LEU A 374 12.34 20.00 2.08
CA LEU A 374 12.03 18.87 2.96
C LEU A 374 12.00 19.28 4.43
N TYR A 375 13.03 19.99 4.89
CA TYR A 375 13.07 20.53 6.26
C TYR A 375 11.83 21.36 6.59
N SER A 376 11.44 22.27 5.69
CA SER A 376 10.30 23.16 5.89
C SER A 376 8.99 22.39 6.03
N GLN A 377 8.77 21.39 5.19
CA GLN A 377 7.58 20.53 5.25
C GLN A 377 7.57 19.66 6.52
N LEU A 378 8.71 19.07 6.89
CA LEU A 378 8.82 18.23 8.11
C LEU A 378 8.61 19.08 9.38
N ALA A 379 9.18 20.28 9.46
CA ALA A 379 8.99 21.18 10.59
C ALA A 379 7.51 21.58 10.74
N GLU A 380 6.82 21.85 9.62
CA GLU A 380 5.40 22.18 9.62
C GLU A 380 4.54 20.99 10.05
N CYS A 381 4.82 19.78 9.54
CA CYS A 381 4.12 18.54 9.95
C CYS A 381 4.30 18.27 11.44
N LEU A 382 5.53 18.38 11.97
CA LEU A 382 5.80 18.21 13.39
C LEU A 382 5.03 19.22 14.24
N ARG A 383 5.05 20.50 13.85
CA ARG A 383 4.35 21.57 14.55
C ARG A 383 2.84 21.35 14.62
N LYS A 384 2.25 20.78 13.57
CA LYS A 384 0.82 20.49 13.46
C LYS A 384 0.42 19.09 13.97
N GLY A 385 1.37 18.25 14.35
CA GLY A 385 1.11 16.86 14.77
C GLY A 385 0.65 15.96 13.63
N TYR A 386 1.06 16.23 12.39
CA TYR A 386 0.76 15.41 11.23
C TYR A 386 1.77 14.28 11.09
N GLN A 387 1.29 13.06 10.91
CA GLN A 387 2.14 11.93 10.53
C GLN A 387 2.64 12.13 9.10
N VAL A 388 3.92 11.87 8.88
CA VAL A 388 4.52 11.86 7.55
C VAL A 388 4.78 10.43 7.12
N ILE A 389 4.40 10.09 5.89
CA ILE A 389 4.93 8.93 5.17
C ILE A 389 5.78 9.45 4.00
N ALA A 390 6.99 8.93 3.85
CA ALA A 390 7.94 9.43 2.87
C ALA A 390 8.36 8.32 1.89
N HIS A 391 8.13 8.53 0.60
CA HIS A 391 8.68 7.69 -0.45
C HIS A 391 10.20 7.82 -0.46
N THR A 392 10.89 6.74 -0.13
CA THR A 392 12.35 6.68 0.04
C THR A 392 12.85 5.30 -0.36
N ASN A 393 13.10 5.09 -1.64
CA ASN A 393 13.66 3.83 -2.15
C ASN A 393 15.17 3.76 -1.92
N GLY A 394 15.86 4.84 -2.29
CA GLY A 394 17.30 4.94 -2.30
C GLY A 394 17.90 5.33 -0.95
N SER A 395 19.08 4.81 -0.66
CA SER A 395 19.82 5.07 0.58
C SER A 395 20.18 6.55 0.78
N ALA A 396 20.42 7.32 -0.31
CA ALA A 396 20.66 8.76 -0.20
C ALA A 396 19.36 9.51 0.18
N ALA A 397 18.22 9.16 -0.40
CA ALA A 397 16.93 9.74 -0.04
C ALA A 397 16.55 9.44 1.42
N ILE A 398 16.83 8.23 1.90
CA ILE A 398 16.65 7.85 3.31
C ILE A 398 17.55 8.71 4.20
N GLY A 399 18.82 8.89 3.82
CA GLY A 399 19.75 9.78 4.53
C GLY A 399 19.23 11.21 4.61
N GLN A 400 18.79 11.78 3.49
CA GLN A 400 18.18 13.10 3.41
C GLN A 400 16.99 13.23 4.37
N PHE A 401 16.07 12.27 4.37
CA PHE A 401 14.93 12.29 5.29
C PHE A 401 15.37 12.32 6.75
N LEU A 402 16.26 11.42 7.15
CA LEU A 402 16.72 11.30 8.54
C LEU A 402 17.46 12.57 8.99
N ASP A 403 18.27 13.19 8.10
CA ASP A 403 18.98 14.44 8.39
C ASP A 403 18.02 15.60 8.61
N GLN A 404 17.10 15.81 7.68
CA GLN A 404 16.17 16.94 7.76
C GLN A 404 15.13 16.73 8.87
N TYR A 405 14.73 15.50 9.15
CA TYR A 405 13.84 15.18 10.28
C TYR A 405 14.53 15.44 11.62
N ALA A 406 15.79 15.04 11.78
CA ALA A 406 16.58 15.35 12.97
C ALA A 406 16.70 16.87 13.18
N ARG A 407 17.01 17.62 12.10
CA ARG A 407 17.07 19.10 12.11
C ARG A 407 15.73 19.71 12.53
N ALA A 408 14.62 19.22 11.99
CA ALA A 408 13.28 19.70 12.31
C ALA A 408 12.90 19.43 13.78
N LYS A 409 13.25 18.26 14.33
CA LYS A 409 13.02 17.91 15.75
C LYS A 409 13.76 18.85 16.72
N LEU A 410 14.95 19.34 16.38
CA LEU A 410 15.73 20.20 17.25
C LEU A 410 15.09 21.58 17.45
N VAL A 411 14.33 22.08 16.47
CA VAL A 411 13.78 23.44 16.48
C VAL A 411 12.27 23.48 16.72
N THR A 412 11.62 22.34 16.65
CA THR A 412 10.17 22.24 16.81
C THR A 412 9.86 21.64 18.16
N ALA A 413 9.18 22.40 19.06
CA ALA A 413 8.58 21.85 20.27
C ALA A 413 7.37 20.97 19.83
N ALA A 414 7.66 19.78 19.32
CA ALA A 414 6.64 18.85 18.88
C ALA A 414 5.95 18.25 20.12
N GLU A 415 4.62 18.30 20.17
CA GLU A 415 3.87 17.35 20.98
C GLU A 415 4.21 15.93 20.49
N GLU A 416 4.16 14.92 21.38
CA GLU A 416 4.37 13.52 20.97
C GLU A 416 3.37 13.12 19.86
N GLY A 417 3.80 13.32 18.61
CA GLY A 417 3.05 12.98 17.40
C GLY A 417 3.10 11.49 17.07
N MET A 418 2.42 11.07 16.04
CA MET A 418 2.61 9.75 15.43
C MET A 418 4.00 9.72 14.76
N LYS A 419 4.67 8.57 14.85
CA LYS A 419 5.99 8.41 14.22
C LYS A 419 5.88 8.56 12.71
N PRO A 420 6.80 9.25 12.03
CA PRO A 420 6.89 9.20 10.58
C PRO A 420 7.32 7.81 10.10
N VAL A 421 7.08 7.51 8.84
CA VAL A 421 7.38 6.20 8.24
C VAL A 421 8.16 6.39 6.95
N LEU A 422 9.31 5.72 6.85
CA LEU A 422 10.03 5.53 5.58
C LEU A 422 9.29 4.46 4.78
N ILE A 423 8.82 4.82 3.59
CA ILE A 423 8.11 3.93 2.70
C ILE A 423 9.09 3.36 1.67
N HIS A 424 8.95 2.07 1.38
CA HIS A 424 9.78 1.22 0.53
C HIS A 424 11.11 0.85 1.18
N ALA A 425 11.97 1.81 1.49
CA ALA A 425 13.26 1.65 2.17
C ALA A 425 14.13 0.51 1.58
N GLN A 426 14.10 0.37 0.24
CA GLN A 426 14.69 -0.80 -0.47
C GLN A 426 16.16 -0.98 -0.17
N THR A 427 16.91 0.13 -0.12
CA THR A 427 18.38 0.10 0.01
C THR A 427 18.88 0.69 1.33
N ILE A 428 18.01 0.68 2.37
CA ILE A 428 18.35 1.18 3.71
C ILE A 428 19.59 0.46 4.27
N THR A 429 20.54 1.21 4.84
CA THR A 429 21.74 0.65 5.48
C THR A 429 21.49 0.35 6.96
N GLU A 430 22.40 -0.41 7.58
CA GLU A 430 22.31 -0.72 9.01
C GLU A 430 22.45 0.55 9.86
N GLU A 431 23.35 1.44 9.48
CA GLU A 431 23.55 2.73 10.16
C GLU A 431 22.29 3.61 10.06
N GLN A 432 21.58 3.54 8.93
CA GLN A 432 20.32 4.26 8.76
C GLN A 432 19.19 3.65 9.58
N LEU A 433 19.16 2.31 9.76
CA LEU A 433 18.22 1.66 10.67
C LEU A 433 18.48 2.05 12.13
N ASP A 434 19.75 2.09 12.57
CA ASP A 434 20.12 2.55 13.91
C ASP A 434 19.66 4.00 14.14
N ARG A 435 19.90 4.85 13.16
CA ARG A 435 19.50 6.26 13.21
C ARG A 435 17.98 6.46 13.17
N ALA A 436 17.26 5.65 12.39
CA ALA A 436 15.80 5.65 12.35
C ALA A 436 15.23 5.26 13.74
N GLU A 437 15.82 4.25 14.41
CA GLU A 437 15.46 3.87 15.78
C GLU A 437 15.68 5.03 16.77
N GLU A 438 16.85 5.67 16.74
CA GLU A 438 17.17 6.82 17.59
C GLU A 438 16.22 8.01 17.39
N LEU A 439 15.84 8.27 16.16
CA LEU A 439 14.93 9.37 15.80
C LEU A 439 13.46 9.02 16.02
N GLY A 440 13.12 7.75 16.19
CA GLY A 440 11.74 7.27 16.28
C GLY A 440 11.01 7.32 14.94
N VAL A 441 11.69 6.93 13.85
CA VAL A 441 11.15 6.84 12.49
C VAL A 441 10.89 5.38 12.18
N ASP A 442 9.65 4.99 11.91
CA ASP A 442 9.28 3.62 11.56
C ASP A 442 9.55 3.30 10.08
N VAL A 443 9.54 2.01 9.72
CA VAL A 443 9.88 1.57 8.36
C VAL A 443 8.83 0.62 7.81
N SER A 444 8.35 0.90 6.60
CA SER A 444 7.47 0.03 5.83
C SER A 444 8.20 -0.44 4.57
N PHE A 445 8.45 -1.73 4.44
CA PHE A 445 9.20 -2.29 3.32
C PHE A 445 8.28 -2.76 2.19
N PHE A 446 8.67 -2.44 0.95
CA PHE A 446 8.10 -3.07 -0.22
C PHE A 446 8.93 -4.34 -0.55
N ASN A 447 8.81 -5.37 0.30
CA ASN A 447 9.64 -6.57 0.21
C ASN A 447 9.37 -7.45 -1.03
N ASP A 448 8.26 -7.25 -1.73
CA ASP A 448 7.94 -7.98 -2.95
C ASP A 448 8.90 -7.65 -4.11
N HIS A 449 9.68 -6.57 -4.00
CA HIS A 449 10.83 -6.30 -4.86
C HIS A 449 11.82 -7.47 -4.91
N THR A 450 11.96 -8.24 -3.83
CA THR A 450 12.85 -9.42 -3.81
C THR A 450 12.44 -10.47 -4.83
N TYR A 451 11.13 -10.62 -5.07
CA TYR A 451 10.60 -11.54 -6.07
C TYR A 451 10.57 -10.91 -7.46
N TYR A 452 9.86 -9.78 -7.59
CA TYR A 452 9.56 -9.21 -8.92
C TYR A 452 10.81 -8.68 -9.62
N TRP A 453 11.72 -8.04 -8.87
CA TRP A 453 12.91 -7.38 -9.42
C TRP A 453 14.22 -7.84 -8.79
N GLY A 454 14.21 -8.88 -7.96
CA GLY A 454 15.43 -9.40 -7.31
C GLY A 454 16.55 -9.71 -8.27
N ASP A 455 16.25 -10.39 -9.39
CA ASP A 455 17.23 -10.67 -10.44
C ASP A 455 17.81 -9.37 -11.05
N TYR A 456 16.97 -8.35 -11.24
CA TYR A 456 17.38 -7.06 -11.77
C TYR A 456 18.22 -6.26 -10.77
N TYR A 457 17.94 -6.37 -9.48
CA TYR A 457 18.81 -5.80 -8.43
C TYR A 457 20.20 -6.40 -8.46
N LEU A 458 20.31 -7.72 -8.62
CA LEU A 458 21.58 -8.43 -8.64
C LEU A 458 22.40 -8.15 -9.91
N THR A 459 21.75 -7.87 -11.03
CA THR A 459 22.43 -7.79 -12.34
C THR A 459 22.54 -6.36 -12.88
N SER A 460 21.70 -5.43 -12.44
CA SER A 460 21.61 -4.11 -13.06
C SER A 460 21.54 -2.92 -12.09
N ILE A 461 20.79 -3.03 -10.98
CA ILE A 461 20.58 -1.90 -10.08
C ILE A 461 21.79 -1.74 -9.14
N LEU A 462 22.09 -2.75 -8.32
CA LEU A 462 23.09 -2.70 -7.25
C LEU A 462 24.23 -3.70 -7.42
N GLY A 463 24.10 -4.67 -8.35
CA GLY A 463 25.03 -5.77 -8.49
C GLY A 463 24.89 -6.82 -7.38
N PRO A 464 25.66 -7.92 -7.45
CA PRO A 464 25.44 -9.12 -6.63
C PRO A 464 25.68 -8.90 -5.13
N GLU A 465 26.58 -8.01 -4.74
CA GLU A 465 26.92 -7.80 -3.32
C GLU A 465 25.93 -6.91 -2.59
N LEU A 466 25.54 -5.77 -3.18
CA LEU A 466 24.59 -4.85 -2.58
C LEU A 466 23.13 -5.27 -2.87
N GLY A 467 22.86 -5.81 -4.06
CA GLY A 467 21.52 -6.23 -4.46
C GLY A 467 20.92 -7.31 -3.56
N ARG A 468 21.74 -8.19 -2.97
CA ARG A 468 21.25 -9.19 -2.01
C ARG A 468 20.73 -8.60 -0.69
N ARG A 469 21.08 -7.34 -0.37
CA ARG A 469 20.74 -6.66 0.89
C ARG A 469 19.42 -5.90 0.85
N ILE A 470 18.73 -5.84 -0.28
CA ILE A 470 17.47 -5.09 -0.38
C ILE A 470 16.45 -5.58 0.64
N SER A 471 15.66 -4.66 1.17
CA SER A 471 14.61 -4.93 2.17
C SER A 471 15.12 -5.83 3.31
N PRO A 472 16.06 -5.38 4.15
CA PRO A 472 16.75 -6.22 5.17
C PRO A 472 15.86 -6.43 6.41
N LEU A 473 14.75 -7.17 6.26
CA LEU A 473 13.70 -7.32 7.28
C LEU A 473 14.24 -7.87 8.60
N ARG A 474 15.09 -8.92 8.56
CA ARG A 474 15.68 -9.52 9.79
C ARG A 474 16.48 -8.50 10.57
N THR A 475 17.36 -7.76 9.86
CA THR A 475 18.18 -6.71 10.45
C THR A 475 17.32 -5.59 11.06
N ALA A 476 16.25 -5.20 10.36
CA ALA A 476 15.33 -4.19 10.87
C ALA A 476 14.59 -4.64 12.14
N LEU A 477 14.20 -5.93 12.24
CA LEU A 477 13.52 -6.49 13.43
C LEU A 477 14.42 -6.57 14.67
N GLU A 478 15.74 -6.49 14.52
CA GLU A 478 16.67 -6.43 15.64
C GLU A 478 16.60 -5.09 16.38
N ARG A 479 16.15 -4.03 15.71
CA ARG A 479 15.91 -2.69 16.27
C ARG A 479 14.54 -2.66 16.93
N LYS A 480 14.51 -2.90 18.24
CA LYS A 480 13.26 -3.09 19.00
C LYS A 480 12.40 -1.83 19.15
N GLY A 481 13.00 -0.66 18.96
CA GLY A 481 12.29 0.63 18.97
C GLY A 481 11.55 0.93 17.67
N LEU A 482 11.82 0.19 16.58
CA LEU A 482 11.16 0.36 15.30
C LEU A 482 9.87 -0.46 15.22
N ASN A 483 8.85 0.11 14.58
CA ASN A 483 7.72 -0.63 14.07
C ASN A 483 7.98 -0.94 12.59
N ILE A 484 8.04 -2.22 12.24
CA ILE A 484 8.33 -2.69 10.89
C ILE A 484 7.06 -3.26 10.28
N THR A 485 6.71 -2.78 9.09
CA THR A 485 5.61 -3.29 8.27
C THR A 485 6.11 -3.73 6.90
N ILE A 486 5.31 -4.49 6.18
CA ILE A 486 5.50 -4.82 4.77
C ILE A 486 4.26 -4.43 3.99
N HIS A 487 4.45 -4.05 2.73
CA HIS A 487 3.40 -3.65 1.82
C HIS A 487 3.69 -4.10 0.37
N GLN A 488 2.71 -3.96 -0.49
CA GLN A 488 2.78 -4.35 -1.90
C GLN A 488 2.66 -3.16 -2.85
N ASP A 489 2.36 -1.96 -2.34
CA ASP A 489 2.26 -0.73 -3.12
C ASP A 489 1.26 -0.81 -4.29
N SER A 490 0.15 -1.56 -4.10
CA SER A 490 -0.85 -1.73 -5.15
C SER A 490 -1.34 -0.36 -5.68
N PRO A 491 -1.42 -0.19 -7.03
CA PRO A 491 -1.45 -1.22 -8.07
C PRO A 491 -0.09 -1.62 -8.68
N VAL A 492 1.06 -1.21 -8.09
CA VAL A 492 2.39 -1.61 -8.60
C VAL A 492 2.51 -3.14 -8.67
N VAL A 493 2.05 -3.83 -7.61
CA VAL A 493 1.79 -5.27 -7.64
C VAL A 493 0.42 -5.55 -6.99
N PRO A 494 -0.19 -6.73 -7.22
CA PRO A 494 -1.48 -7.08 -6.63
C PRO A 494 -1.48 -6.95 -5.10
N PRO A 495 -2.62 -6.60 -4.45
CA PRO A 495 -2.71 -6.43 -3.00
C PRO A 495 -2.74 -7.79 -2.26
N ASP A 496 -1.80 -8.66 -2.55
CA ASP A 496 -1.74 -10.03 -2.01
C ASP A 496 -0.81 -10.10 -0.79
N MET A 497 -1.39 -9.99 0.40
CA MET A 497 -0.65 -10.06 1.66
C MET A 497 -0.02 -11.43 1.94
N LEU A 498 -0.62 -12.52 1.44
CA LEU A 498 -0.04 -13.86 1.58
C LEU A 498 1.20 -14.00 0.70
N PHE A 499 1.21 -13.38 -0.47
CA PHE A 499 2.38 -13.32 -1.33
C PHE A 499 3.50 -12.46 -0.71
N SER A 500 3.14 -11.32 -0.08
CA SER A 500 4.13 -10.50 0.65
C SER A 500 4.73 -11.26 1.85
N ILE A 501 3.91 -12.03 2.59
CA ILE A 501 4.40 -12.93 3.66
C ILE A 501 5.33 -14.00 3.06
N TYR A 502 4.95 -14.64 1.94
CA TYR A 502 5.77 -15.62 1.24
C TYR A 502 7.15 -15.03 0.88
N ASN A 503 7.20 -13.83 0.32
CA ASN A 503 8.44 -13.15 -0.07
C ASN A 503 9.33 -12.82 1.15
N ALA A 504 8.72 -12.36 2.24
CA ALA A 504 9.43 -12.06 3.48
C ALA A 504 10.07 -13.31 4.12
N VAL A 505 9.43 -14.48 3.96
CA VAL A 505 9.87 -15.76 4.55
C VAL A 505 10.90 -16.45 3.66
N ASN A 506 10.73 -16.44 2.35
CA ASN A 506 11.53 -17.28 1.44
C ASN A 506 12.66 -16.52 0.74
N ARG A 507 12.46 -15.24 0.41
CA ARG A 507 13.44 -14.40 -0.30
C ARG A 507 14.01 -15.09 -1.54
N ILE A 508 13.13 -15.42 -2.45
CA ILE A 508 13.43 -16.09 -3.72
C ILE A 508 12.99 -15.18 -4.86
N THR A 509 13.85 -14.93 -5.84
CA THR A 509 13.55 -14.11 -7.03
C THR A 509 12.59 -14.86 -7.97
N ARG A 510 12.07 -14.17 -8.98
CA ARG A 510 11.19 -14.76 -10.01
C ARG A 510 11.89 -15.89 -10.77
N SER A 511 13.21 -15.80 -10.97
CA SER A 511 14.00 -16.87 -11.61
C SER A 511 14.30 -18.06 -10.68
N GLY A 512 13.91 -17.99 -9.40
CA GLY A 512 14.16 -19.01 -8.39
C GLY A 512 15.50 -18.87 -7.67
N GLN A 513 16.22 -17.76 -7.83
CA GLN A 513 17.48 -17.51 -7.14
C GLN A 513 17.24 -17.02 -5.70
N PRO A 514 17.99 -17.50 -4.69
CA PRO A 514 17.96 -16.91 -3.37
C PRO A 514 18.55 -15.49 -3.39
N ILE A 515 17.87 -14.56 -2.69
CA ILE A 515 18.33 -13.17 -2.56
C ILE A 515 18.41 -12.76 -1.07
N GLY A 516 19.62 -12.84 -0.48
CA GLY A 516 19.87 -12.51 0.92
C GLY A 516 19.00 -13.33 1.89
N PRO A 517 19.07 -14.67 1.91
CA PRO A 517 18.25 -15.52 2.78
C PRO A 517 18.48 -15.24 4.27
N GLU A 518 19.60 -14.64 4.67
CA GLU A 518 19.88 -14.18 6.01
C GLU A 518 18.95 -13.07 6.50
N TYR A 519 18.30 -12.36 5.59
CA TYR A 519 17.32 -11.30 5.92
C TYR A 519 15.88 -11.81 5.99
N ALA A 520 15.67 -13.11 5.81
CA ALA A 520 14.35 -13.73 5.92
C ALA A 520 13.81 -13.67 7.35
N VAL A 521 12.49 -13.62 7.46
CA VAL A 521 11.77 -13.61 8.74
C VAL A 521 10.89 -14.85 8.88
N THR A 522 10.44 -15.14 10.10
CA THR A 522 9.50 -16.24 10.32
C THR A 522 8.09 -15.88 9.82
N PRO A 523 7.23 -16.89 9.50
CA PRO A 523 5.85 -16.62 9.10
C PRO A 523 5.06 -15.78 10.13
N MET A 524 5.29 -15.98 11.44
CA MET A 524 4.62 -15.20 12.48
C MET A 524 5.12 -13.75 12.50
N GLU A 525 6.41 -13.50 12.32
CA GLU A 525 6.95 -12.14 12.23
C GLU A 525 6.36 -11.41 11.01
N ALA A 526 6.32 -12.06 9.85
CA ALA A 526 5.69 -11.50 8.65
C ALA A 526 4.18 -11.26 8.84
N LEU A 527 3.46 -12.19 9.47
CA LEU A 527 2.04 -12.01 9.79
C LEU A 527 1.79 -10.79 10.69
N ARG A 528 2.67 -10.54 11.67
CA ARG A 528 2.60 -9.34 12.51
C ARG A 528 2.77 -8.06 11.70
N MET A 529 3.62 -8.05 10.69
CA MET A 529 3.88 -6.88 9.85
C MET A 529 2.65 -6.44 9.05
N VAL A 530 1.77 -7.36 8.68
CA VAL A 530 0.52 -7.10 7.92
C VAL A 530 -0.73 -7.09 8.82
N THR A 531 -0.58 -7.11 10.13
CA THR A 531 -1.68 -7.09 11.10
C THR A 531 -1.43 -6.07 12.21
N VAL A 532 -0.89 -6.49 13.37
CA VAL A 532 -0.73 -5.62 14.55
C VAL A 532 0.27 -4.48 14.31
N ASN A 533 1.33 -4.70 13.53
CA ASN A 533 2.29 -3.65 13.20
C ASN A 533 1.68 -2.63 12.22
N GLY A 534 0.88 -3.08 11.23
CA GLY A 534 0.09 -2.20 10.37
C GLY A 534 -0.89 -1.33 11.19
N ALA A 535 -1.59 -1.94 12.16
CA ALA A 535 -2.45 -1.19 13.08
C ALA A 535 -1.67 -0.14 13.88
N ARG A 536 -0.48 -0.49 14.37
CA ARG A 536 0.40 0.41 15.13
C ARG A 536 0.91 1.56 14.27
N GLN A 537 1.24 1.33 13.00
CA GLN A 537 1.62 2.39 12.07
C GLN A 537 0.55 3.48 11.98
N TYR A 538 -0.72 3.09 12.05
CA TYR A 538 -1.86 4.01 12.03
C TYR A 538 -2.30 4.51 13.42
N GLY A 539 -1.63 4.08 14.51
CA GLY A 539 -2.02 4.38 15.90
C GLY A 539 -3.38 3.75 16.25
N GLN A 540 -3.66 2.56 15.75
CA GLN A 540 -4.94 1.85 15.88
C GLN A 540 -4.78 0.46 16.54
N GLU A 541 -3.64 0.16 17.13
CA GLU A 541 -3.35 -1.13 17.74
C GLU A 541 -4.28 -1.48 18.91
N ASP A 542 -4.92 -0.49 19.52
CA ASP A 542 -5.93 -0.70 20.56
C ASP A 542 -7.29 -1.13 19.98
N ASP A 543 -7.55 -0.83 18.69
CA ASP A 543 -8.82 -1.11 18.03
C ASP A 543 -8.78 -2.31 17.09
N ARG A 544 -7.62 -2.67 16.51
CA ARG A 544 -7.50 -3.72 15.47
C ARG A 544 -6.13 -4.39 15.43
N GLY A 545 -5.91 -5.29 14.48
CA GLY A 545 -4.62 -5.94 14.22
C GLY A 545 -4.36 -7.20 15.04
N SER A 546 -5.21 -7.52 16.03
CA SER A 546 -5.18 -8.80 16.75
C SER A 546 -6.58 -9.22 17.19
N ILE A 547 -6.78 -10.52 17.42
CA ILE A 547 -8.04 -11.06 17.95
C ILE A 547 -7.99 -10.99 19.48
N THR A 548 -8.33 -9.80 20.02
CA THR A 548 -8.27 -9.48 21.43
C THR A 548 -9.60 -8.86 21.88
N PRO A 549 -10.13 -9.20 23.06
CA PRO A 549 -11.38 -8.61 23.55
C PRO A 549 -11.38 -7.07 23.52
N GLY A 550 -12.48 -6.48 23.08
CA GLY A 550 -12.68 -5.05 22.90
C GLY A 550 -12.34 -4.53 21.50
N LYS A 551 -11.52 -5.22 20.73
CA LYS A 551 -11.15 -4.81 19.36
C LYS A 551 -12.26 -5.07 18.36
N ILE A 552 -12.17 -4.42 17.22
CA ILE A 552 -13.08 -4.60 16.08
C ILE A 552 -12.97 -6.04 15.57
N ALA A 553 -14.09 -6.65 15.24
CA ALA A 553 -14.17 -8.00 14.72
C ALA A 553 -13.90 -8.02 13.20
N ASP A 554 -12.65 -7.73 12.84
CA ASP A 554 -12.11 -7.79 11.49
C ASP A 554 -11.27 -9.07 11.36
N PHE A 555 -11.67 -9.99 10.47
CA PHE A 555 -11.04 -11.30 10.32
C PHE A 555 -10.81 -11.65 8.86
N VAL A 556 -9.76 -12.45 8.61
CA VAL A 556 -9.60 -13.21 7.38
C VAL A 556 -9.67 -14.71 7.70
N ILE A 557 -10.39 -15.46 6.89
CA ILE A 557 -10.52 -16.91 7.00
C ILE A 557 -9.83 -17.54 5.79
N LEU A 558 -8.83 -18.37 6.07
CA LEU A 558 -7.96 -19.01 5.09
C LEU A 558 -8.26 -20.53 5.04
N ASP A 559 -8.06 -21.15 3.90
CA ASP A 559 -8.18 -22.59 3.74
C ASP A 559 -7.11 -23.38 4.51
N ARG A 560 -5.92 -22.80 4.70
CA ARG A 560 -4.78 -23.40 5.41
C ARG A 560 -4.11 -22.40 6.35
N ASN A 561 -3.39 -22.92 7.35
CA ASN A 561 -2.68 -22.09 8.34
C ASN A 561 -1.28 -21.75 7.83
N PRO A 562 -0.94 -20.45 7.60
CA PRO A 562 0.37 -20.02 7.11
C PRO A 562 1.52 -20.34 8.10
N LEU A 563 1.20 -20.62 9.37
CA LEU A 563 2.19 -21.00 10.38
C LEU A 563 2.46 -22.52 10.40
N LYS A 564 1.63 -23.33 9.71
CA LYS A 564 1.71 -24.79 9.72
C LYS A 564 2.10 -25.41 8.37
N VAL A 565 2.00 -24.65 7.28
CA VAL A 565 2.46 -25.08 5.96
C VAL A 565 3.96 -24.79 5.77
N PRO A 566 4.64 -25.46 4.82
CA PRO A 566 5.97 -25.06 4.38
C PRO A 566 5.96 -23.59 3.90
N GLY A 567 7.02 -22.82 4.17
CA GLY A 567 7.10 -21.41 3.76
C GLY A 567 6.84 -21.20 2.26
N THR A 568 7.27 -22.15 1.42
CA THR A 568 7.07 -22.12 -0.04
C THR A 568 5.61 -22.28 -0.49
N GLU A 569 4.73 -22.79 0.37
CA GLU A 569 3.31 -22.97 0.08
C GLU A 569 2.42 -21.82 0.59
N ILE A 570 2.98 -20.83 1.30
CA ILE A 570 2.20 -19.70 1.85
C ILE A 570 1.46 -18.94 0.75
N LYS A 571 2.09 -18.73 -0.39
CA LYS A 571 1.51 -18.04 -1.55
C LYS A 571 0.34 -18.79 -2.20
N ASP A 572 0.20 -20.09 -1.94
CA ASP A 572 -0.85 -20.95 -2.49
C ASP A 572 -2.04 -21.12 -1.53
N ILE A 573 -2.05 -20.38 -0.42
CA ILE A 573 -3.15 -20.33 0.55
C ILE A 573 -4.27 -19.45 0.00
N ALA A 574 -5.50 -19.95 0.03
CA ALA A 574 -6.65 -19.21 -0.47
C ALA A 574 -7.35 -18.43 0.67
N VAL A 575 -7.71 -17.18 0.39
CA VAL A 575 -8.65 -16.42 1.21
C VAL A 575 -10.06 -16.94 0.92
N VAL A 576 -10.70 -17.56 1.92
CA VAL A 576 -12.05 -18.11 1.82
C VAL A 576 -13.10 -17.07 2.17
N ARG A 577 -12.83 -16.26 3.21
CA ARG A 577 -13.73 -15.17 3.65
C ARG A 577 -12.95 -14.00 4.23
N THR A 578 -13.51 -12.81 4.03
CA THR A 578 -13.08 -11.60 4.74
C THR A 578 -14.28 -11.05 5.50
N VAL A 579 -14.06 -10.79 6.77
CA VAL A 579 -15.07 -10.32 7.71
C VAL A 579 -14.67 -8.94 8.21
N LYS A 580 -15.57 -7.96 8.08
CA LYS A 580 -15.41 -6.59 8.56
C LYS A 580 -16.48 -6.27 9.59
N ARG A 581 -16.08 -5.90 10.80
CA ARG A 581 -17.01 -5.62 11.91
C ARG A 581 -18.05 -6.74 12.10
N GLY A 582 -17.59 -8.01 12.03
CA GLY A 582 -18.44 -9.19 12.19
C GLY A 582 -19.31 -9.54 10.97
N ARG A 583 -19.26 -8.78 9.88
CA ARG A 583 -20.03 -9.00 8.64
C ARG A 583 -19.12 -9.53 7.53
N VAL A 584 -19.58 -10.52 6.79
CA VAL A 584 -18.86 -11.06 5.62
C VAL A 584 -18.89 -10.01 4.50
N ILE A 585 -17.72 -9.60 4.03
CA ILE A 585 -17.54 -8.67 2.90
C ILE A 585 -16.96 -9.37 1.65
N TYR A 586 -16.40 -10.57 1.81
CA TYR A 586 -15.96 -11.44 0.73
C TYR A 586 -16.17 -12.91 1.12
N PRO A 587 -16.72 -13.77 0.19
CA PRO A 587 -17.28 -13.40 -1.10
C PRO A 587 -18.54 -12.52 -0.95
N ALA A 588 -18.78 -11.65 -1.94
CA ALA A 588 -19.96 -10.79 -1.95
C ALA A 588 -21.25 -11.64 -1.98
N GLY A 589 -22.20 -11.34 -1.08
CA GLY A 589 -23.45 -12.10 -0.99
C GLY A 589 -23.32 -13.46 -0.31
N GLY A 590 -22.19 -13.76 0.31
CA GLY A 590 -22.03 -14.96 1.15
C GLY A 590 -23.05 -14.91 2.30
N ALA A 591 -23.87 -15.98 2.42
CA ALA A 591 -24.76 -16.13 3.58
C ALA A 591 -23.92 -16.17 4.86
N ASP A 592 -24.35 -15.41 5.85
CA ASP A 592 -23.76 -15.39 7.21
C ASP A 592 -23.80 -16.76 7.90
#